data_f71b1e6001937768a49e4736786f09d1
#
_entry.id   f71b1e6001937768a49e4736786f09d1
#
_cell.length_a   1.000
_cell.length_b   1.000
_cell.length_c   1.000
_cell.angle_alpha   90.00
_cell.angle_beta   90.00
_cell.angle_gamma   90.00
#
_symmetry.space_group_name_H-M   'P 1'
#
loop_
_entity.id
_entity.type
_entity.pdbx_description
1 polymer ?
#
loop_
_entity_poly.entity_id
_entity_poly.type
_entity_poly.pdbx_seq_one_letter_code
_entity_poly.pdbx_strand_id
1 'polypeptide(L)'
;MTSRYIVQQGRTLYFRRRAPIDLAPQLGRFVKIALGTDSFDVARRLVGHINTAVETYWAELRLGGETAALRERYQRAVALSRRLGWVYRPLSELVAGPVGDAVERLESLQDTVTPPTIVAVMGGVERPVLLLSDLYPEYARLTPELLRGKNERQIRGWRLARERAVRNLISVIGDKPLTEVTRTDALIFRDWWAVRLGAENLAVNTANRDLIHIKGMIRVVDEKLGLGFKNPFADLMFRETDGMGKNRGETVSTDWIRGTLLGPGALSGVNEEARCLVAILVETGARPGEICGLEPEDILLEGPVPHIKIRPNAVRAIKTSQSRRDIPLVGAALEAARQILQNGGIQRYRGKTDSFTTAINKYMNEHNLFETKTQSLYSLRHAFQDRLIAVDAPDRIAAELMGHTFHRPRYGAGATLKHKQEWLEKIAVG
;
A
#
# COMPACT_ATOMS: atom_id res chain seq x y z
N MET A 1 50.76 -20.90 25.51
CA MET A 1 49.28 -21.00 25.68
C MET A 1 48.71 -21.71 24.47
N THR A 2 48.24 -22.92 24.63
CA THR A 2 47.66 -23.75 23.58
C THR A 2 46.48 -23.02 22.96
N SER A 3 46.49 -22.85 21.67
CA SER A 3 45.43 -22.18 20.90
C SER A 3 44.15 -23.02 20.94
N ARG A 4 43.37 -22.84 21.99
CA ARG A 4 42.07 -23.49 22.15
C ARG A 4 41.24 -23.21 20.89
N TYR A 5 40.76 -24.25 20.20
CA TYR A 5 39.96 -24.23 19.00
C TYR A 5 40.70 -24.10 17.65
N ILE A 6 42.01 -24.02 17.58
CA ILE A 6 42.76 -24.13 16.30
C ILE A 6 43.16 -25.59 16.06
N VAL A 7 42.82 -26.11 14.87
CA VAL A 7 43.22 -27.43 14.42
C VAL A 7 43.87 -27.32 13.05
N GLN A 8 45.03 -27.86 12.87
CA GLN A 8 45.71 -27.94 11.59
C GLN A 8 45.35 -29.22 10.84
N GLN A 9 44.99 -29.07 9.56
CA GLN A 9 44.84 -30.19 8.63
C GLN A 9 45.59 -29.87 7.34
N GLY A 10 46.68 -30.61 7.11
CA GLY A 10 47.61 -30.26 6.05
C GLY A 10 48.27 -28.90 6.32
N ARG A 11 48.21 -27.98 5.34
CA ARG A 11 48.72 -26.62 5.47
C ARG A 11 47.66 -25.61 5.94
N THR A 12 46.42 -26.02 6.11
CA THR A 12 45.32 -25.12 6.45
C THR A 12 44.99 -25.20 7.93
N LEU A 13 44.83 -24.04 8.57
CA LEU A 13 44.36 -23.93 9.94
C LEU A 13 42.84 -23.76 9.95
N TYR A 14 42.18 -24.43 10.90
CA TYR A 14 40.73 -24.40 11.07
C TYR A 14 40.38 -23.98 12.49
N PHE A 15 39.33 -23.17 12.64
CA PHE A 15 38.56 -23.08 13.87
C PHE A 15 37.75 -24.36 14.00
N ARG A 16 37.83 -25.06 15.13
CA ARG A 16 37.03 -26.25 15.43
C ARG A 16 36.58 -26.21 16.86
N ARG A 17 35.27 -26.19 17.04
CA ARG A 17 34.66 -26.19 18.36
C ARG A 17 33.50 -27.19 18.41
N ARG A 18 33.38 -27.91 19.53
CA ARG A 18 32.28 -28.84 19.75
C ARG A 18 31.00 -28.06 19.99
N ALA A 19 29.94 -28.40 19.25
CA ALA A 19 28.60 -27.82 19.48
C ALA A 19 28.06 -28.27 20.85
N PRO A 20 27.30 -27.42 21.54
CA PRO A 20 26.56 -27.79 22.74
C PRO A 20 25.65 -28.98 22.46
N ILE A 21 25.44 -29.84 23.47
CA ILE A 21 24.68 -31.08 23.32
C ILE A 21 23.24 -30.80 22.85
N ASP A 22 22.62 -29.78 23.38
CA ASP A 22 21.27 -29.30 23.04
C ASP A 22 21.13 -28.80 21.61
N LEU A 23 22.19 -28.29 21.01
CA LEU A 23 22.22 -27.77 19.64
C LEU A 23 22.84 -28.76 18.62
N ALA A 24 23.49 -29.82 19.09
CA ALA A 24 24.15 -30.79 18.23
C ALA A 24 23.21 -31.47 17.19
N PRO A 25 21.93 -31.73 17.45
CA PRO A 25 21.00 -32.26 16.45
C PRO A 25 20.81 -31.33 15.24
N GLN A 26 20.91 -30.01 15.46
CA GLN A 26 20.72 -28.99 14.40
C GLN A 26 22.02 -28.60 13.70
N LEU A 27 23.13 -28.55 14.44
CA LEU A 27 24.42 -28.01 13.98
C LEU A 27 25.47 -29.07 13.65
N GLY A 28 25.19 -30.33 13.96
CA GLY A 28 26.19 -31.37 13.95
C GLY A 28 27.12 -31.34 15.19
N ARG A 29 28.03 -32.32 15.30
CA ARG A 29 28.89 -32.50 16.48
C ARG A 29 29.93 -31.38 16.66
N PHE A 30 30.38 -30.76 15.57
CA PHE A 30 31.42 -29.74 15.58
C PHE A 30 31.11 -28.63 14.56
N VAL A 31 31.32 -27.38 14.97
CA VAL A 31 31.46 -26.25 14.06
C VAL A 31 32.90 -26.20 13.61
N LYS A 32 33.15 -26.23 12.30
CA LYS A 32 34.49 -26.20 11.68
C LYS A 32 34.51 -25.11 10.61
N ILE A 33 35.41 -24.13 10.74
CA ILE A 33 35.56 -23.00 9.82
C ILE A 33 37.02 -22.90 9.40
N ALA A 34 37.30 -22.87 8.10
CA ALA A 34 38.65 -22.66 7.60
C ALA A 34 39.09 -21.20 7.86
N LEU A 35 40.30 -21.02 8.35
CA LEU A 35 40.83 -19.70 8.72
C LEU A 35 41.53 -18.99 7.56
N GLY A 36 41.69 -19.63 6.41
CA GLY A 36 42.29 -19.08 5.22
C GLY A 36 43.77 -18.70 5.35
N THR A 37 44.44 -19.13 6.43
CA THR A 37 45.84 -18.83 6.74
C THR A 37 46.56 -20.08 7.21
N ASP A 38 47.88 -20.10 7.00
CA ASP A 38 48.82 -21.04 7.56
C ASP A 38 49.60 -20.49 8.76
N SER A 39 49.46 -19.16 9.02
CA SER A 39 50.08 -18.47 10.14
C SER A 39 49.28 -18.65 11.43
N PHE A 40 49.91 -19.25 12.45
CA PHE A 40 49.30 -19.41 13.79
C PHE A 40 49.02 -18.05 14.48
N ASP A 41 49.80 -17.01 14.22
CA ASP A 41 49.58 -15.70 14.84
C ASP A 41 48.38 -14.99 14.26
N VAL A 42 48.16 -15.06 12.95
CA VAL A 42 46.94 -14.62 12.29
C VAL A 42 45.73 -15.43 12.79
N ALA A 43 45.88 -16.76 12.82
CA ALA A 43 44.82 -17.66 13.30
C ALA A 43 44.38 -17.36 14.74
N ARG A 44 45.31 -17.05 15.64
CA ARG A 44 45.00 -16.67 17.05
C ARG A 44 44.14 -15.43 17.16
N ARG A 45 44.42 -14.42 16.37
CA ARG A 45 43.61 -13.20 16.33
C ARG A 45 42.20 -13.44 15.82
N LEU A 46 42.08 -14.19 14.72
CA LEU A 46 40.80 -14.51 14.10
C LEU A 46 39.92 -15.40 14.99
N VAL A 47 40.50 -16.34 15.71
CA VAL A 47 39.76 -17.31 16.56
C VAL A 47 38.96 -16.61 17.67
N GLY A 48 39.45 -15.51 18.23
CA GLY A 48 38.70 -14.73 19.22
C GLY A 48 37.37 -14.20 18.66
N HIS A 49 37.41 -13.61 17.50
CA HIS A 49 36.22 -13.04 16.82
C HIS A 49 35.23 -14.14 16.38
N ILE A 50 35.75 -15.22 15.79
CA ILE A 50 34.93 -16.38 15.40
C ILE A 50 34.25 -17.01 16.63
N ASN A 51 34.98 -17.16 17.72
CA ASN A 51 34.43 -17.75 18.93
C ASN A 51 33.30 -16.90 19.49
N THR A 52 33.45 -15.59 19.53
CA THR A 52 32.38 -14.66 19.96
C THR A 52 31.18 -14.75 19.04
N ALA A 53 31.36 -14.80 17.73
CA ALA A 53 30.25 -14.96 16.78
C ALA A 53 29.53 -16.29 16.97
N VAL A 54 30.26 -17.39 17.14
CA VAL A 54 29.71 -18.75 17.37
C VAL A 54 28.95 -18.81 18.70
N GLU A 55 29.51 -18.24 19.78
CA GLU A 55 28.81 -18.21 21.08
C GLU A 55 27.52 -17.38 21.03
N THR A 56 27.56 -16.22 20.39
CA THR A 56 26.38 -15.40 20.19
C THR A 56 25.32 -16.15 19.36
N TYR A 57 25.73 -16.79 18.30
CA TYR A 57 24.85 -17.60 17.46
C TYR A 57 24.18 -18.74 18.27
N TRP A 58 24.94 -19.45 19.10
CA TRP A 58 24.39 -20.50 19.96
C TRP A 58 23.45 -19.95 21.03
N ALA A 59 23.76 -18.80 21.60
CA ALA A 59 22.87 -18.11 22.54
C ALA A 59 21.55 -17.72 21.87
N GLU A 60 21.60 -17.23 20.65
CA GLU A 60 20.41 -16.89 19.86
C GLU A 60 19.54 -18.12 19.55
N LEU A 61 20.15 -19.23 19.15
CA LEU A 61 19.42 -20.50 18.89
C LEU A 61 18.71 -21.03 20.14
N ARG A 62 19.31 -20.86 21.33
CA ARG A 62 18.71 -21.29 22.59
C ARG A 62 17.59 -20.39 23.07
N LEU A 63 17.68 -19.10 22.76
CA LEU A 63 16.66 -18.15 23.16
C LEU A 63 15.30 -18.49 22.57
N GLY A 64 15.25 -19.34 21.48
CA GLY A 64 14.01 -19.87 20.90
C GLY A 64 12.91 -18.82 20.88
N GLY A 65 13.28 -17.57 20.69
CA GLY A 65 12.62 -16.46 21.29
C GLY A 65 11.39 -16.03 20.57
N GLU A 66 10.58 -15.27 21.24
CA GLU A 66 9.48 -14.48 20.68
C GLU A 66 9.95 -13.87 19.37
N THR A 67 9.27 -14.22 18.32
CA THR A 67 9.59 -13.87 16.92
C THR A 67 9.87 -12.36 16.75
N ALA A 68 9.25 -11.51 17.54
CA ALA A 68 9.46 -10.08 17.54
C ALA A 68 10.86 -9.65 18.02
N ALA A 69 11.37 -10.22 19.12
CA ALA A 69 12.68 -9.90 19.66
C ALA A 69 13.81 -10.39 18.73
N LEU A 70 13.65 -11.56 18.12
CA LEU A 70 14.58 -12.09 17.12
C LEU A 70 14.62 -11.19 15.88
N ARG A 71 13.44 -10.73 15.40
CA ARG A 71 13.32 -9.81 14.27
C ARG A 71 14.07 -8.48 14.53
N GLU A 72 13.89 -7.91 15.71
CA GLU A 72 14.55 -6.65 16.07
C GLU A 72 16.08 -6.80 16.12
N ARG A 73 16.59 -7.89 16.72
CA ARG A 73 18.02 -8.18 16.76
C ARG A 73 18.59 -8.40 15.37
N TYR A 74 17.90 -9.17 14.54
CA TYR A 74 18.29 -9.38 13.15
C TYR A 74 18.37 -8.06 12.37
N GLN A 75 17.37 -7.18 12.50
CA GLN A 75 17.37 -5.88 11.85
C GLN A 75 18.51 -4.98 12.29
N ARG A 76 18.82 -4.96 13.58
CA ARG A 76 19.99 -4.21 14.10
C ARG A 76 21.27 -4.73 13.49
N ALA A 77 21.44 -6.04 13.41
CA ALA A 77 22.61 -6.66 12.78
C ALA A 77 22.71 -6.32 11.29
N VAL A 78 21.62 -6.43 10.54
CA VAL A 78 21.55 -6.05 9.11
C VAL A 78 21.90 -4.58 8.89
N ALA A 79 21.31 -3.67 9.70
CA ALA A 79 21.58 -2.24 9.59
C ALA A 79 23.04 -1.89 9.88
N LEU A 80 23.63 -2.52 10.89
CA LEU A 80 25.03 -2.30 11.25
C LEU A 80 25.97 -2.90 10.19
N SER A 81 25.70 -4.11 9.69
CA SER A 81 26.45 -4.73 8.60
C SER A 81 26.52 -3.84 7.36
N ARG A 82 25.37 -3.28 6.96
CA ARG A 82 25.29 -2.35 5.81
C ARG A 82 26.11 -1.08 6.04
N ARG A 83 26.11 -0.50 7.25
CA ARG A 83 26.95 0.66 7.59
C ARG A 83 28.44 0.38 7.49
N LEU A 84 28.81 -0.88 7.72
CA LEU A 84 30.20 -1.37 7.61
C LEU A 84 30.56 -1.81 6.17
N GLY A 85 29.66 -1.60 5.20
CA GLY A 85 29.91 -1.93 3.80
C GLY A 85 29.62 -3.39 3.42
N TRP A 86 29.00 -4.17 4.32
CA TRP A 86 28.72 -5.59 4.10
C TRP A 86 27.23 -5.86 3.84
N VAL A 87 26.95 -6.81 2.97
CA VAL A 87 25.63 -7.45 2.91
C VAL A 87 25.55 -8.48 4.02
N TYR A 88 24.57 -8.35 4.92
CA TYR A 88 24.40 -9.30 6.03
C TYR A 88 24.12 -10.71 5.51
N ARG A 89 24.84 -11.67 6.03
CA ARG A 89 24.61 -13.12 5.80
C ARG A 89 24.70 -13.83 7.15
N PRO A 90 23.74 -14.67 7.53
CA PRO A 90 23.81 -15.48 8.73
C PRO A 90 25.07 -16.34 8.75
N LEU A 91 25.57 -16.67 9.93
CA LEU A 91 26.76 -17.49 10.09
C LEU A 91 26.63 -18.86 9.41
N SER A 92 25.44 -19.46 9.44
CA SER A 92 25.12 -20.69 8.73
C SER A 92 25.38 -20.58 7.22
N GLU A 93 25.01 -19.47 6.60
CA GLU A 93 25.26 -19.21 5.17
C GLU A 93 26.73 -18.88 4.87
N LEU A 94 27.40 -18.15 5.78
CA LEU A 94 28.82 -17.84 5.62
C LEU A 94 29.71 -19.09 5.70
N VAL A 95 29.38 -19.99 6.61
CA VAL A 95 30.11 -21.27 6.78
C VAL A 95 29.87 -22.24 5.61
N ALA A 96 28.68 -22.20 5.01
CA ALA A 96 28.34 -23.00 3.83
C ALA A 96 28.84 -22.39 2.51
N GLY A 97 29.23 -21.12 2.53
CA GLY A 97 29.69 -20.37 1.37
C GLY A 97 31.19 -20.50 1.09
N PRO A 98 31.72 -19.68 0.12
CA PRO A 98 33.15 -19.62 -0.16
C PRO A 98 33.94 -19.19 1.07
N VAL A 99 35.03 -19.89 1.38
CA VAL A 99 35.90 -19.58 2.53
C VAL A 99 36.43 -18.14 2.48
N GLY A 100 36.72 -17.63 1.27
CA GLY A 100 37.19 -16.27 1.05
C GLY A 100 36.30 -15.20 1.64
N ASP A 101 34.97 -15.34 1.52
CA ASP A 101 34.00 -14.38 2.08
C ASP A 101 34.11 -14.25 3.60
N ALA A 102 34.25 -15.39 4.28
CA ALA A 102 34.38 -15.41 5.74
C ALA A 102 35.73 -14.83 6.19
N VAL A 103 36.82 -15.13 5.45
CA VAL A 103 38.14 -14.61 5.72
C VAL A 103 38.21 -13.09 5.52
N GLU A 104 37.71 -12.57 4.40
CA GLU A 104 37.68 -11.14 4.10
C GLU A 104 36.90 -10.36 5.19
N ARG A 105 35.77 -10.89 5.64
CA ARG A 105 35.00 -10.32 6.75
C ARG A 105 35.77 -10.32 8.07
N LEU A 106 36.47 -11.40 8.37
CA LEU A 106 37.31 -11.50 9.57
C LEU A 106 38.46 -10.52 9.54
N GLU A 107 39.13 -10.37 8.39
CA GLU A 107 40.24 -9.44 8.22
C GLU A 107 39.78 -7.98 8.31
N SER A 108 38.55 -7.68 7.96
CA SER A 108 37.97 -6.33 8.12
C SER A 108 37.74 -5.93 9.59
N LEU A 109 37.75 -6.91 10.51
CA LEU A 109 37.58 -6.65 11.94
C LEU A 109 38.92 -6.23 12.55
N GLN A 110 38.92 -5.05 13.20
CA GLN A 110 40.10 -4.52 13.93
C GLN A 110 40.17 -5.17 15.33
N ASP A 111 41.32 -5.09 15.99
CA ASP A 111 41.56 -5.74 17.28
C ASP A 111 40.68 -5.23 18.44
N THR A 112 40.04 -4.09 18.29
CA THR A 112 39.19 -3.43 19.30
C THR A 112 37.70 -3.38 18.92
N VAL A 113 37.17 -4.32 18.16
CA VAL A 113 35.77 -4.34 17.76
C VAL A 113 34.82 -4.74 18.88
N THR A 114 33.64 -4.14 18.89
CA THR A 114 32.59 -4.45 19.85
C THR A 114 31.86 -5.77 19.48
N PRO A 115 31.29 -6.49 20.45
CA PRO A 115 30.49 -7.69 20.16
C PRO A 115 29.37 -7.47 19.11
N PRO A 116 28.60 -6.36 19.12
CA PRO A 116 27.63 -6.08 18.07
C PRO A 116 28.22 -5.99 16.66
N THR A 117 29.45 -5.43 16.52
CA THR A 117 30.15 -5.36 15.23
C THR A 117 30.52 -6.74 14.72
N ILE A 118 31.04 -7.62 15.61
CA ILE A 118 31.36 -9.01 15.25
C ILE A 118 30.09 -9.74 14.79
N VAL A 119 28.99 -9.60 15.53
CA VAL A 119 27.69 -10.19 15.19
C VAL A 119 27.21 -9.71 13.83
N ALA A 120 27.34 -8.43 13.54
CA ALA A 120 26.88 -7.83 12.26
C ALA A 120 27.74 -8.29 11.07
N VAL A 121 29.05 -8.39 11.23
CA VAL A 121 29.99 -8.78 10.15
C VAL A 121 29.95 -10.30 9.93
N MET A 122 29.94 -11.08 11.02
CA MET A 122 30.02 -12.55 10.98
C MET A 122 28.66 -13.25 11.03
N GLY A 123 27.55 -12.51 10.95
CA GLY A 123 26.22 -13.14 10.85
C GLY A 123 25.76 -13.84 12.11
N GLY A 124 26.03 -13.27 13.30
CA GLY A 124 25.73 -13.91 14.60
C GLY A 124 24.23 -14.04 14.94
N VAL A 125 23.31 -13.56 14.11
CA VAL A 125 21.86 -13.70 14.31
C VAL A 125 21.25 -14.39 13.09
N GLU A 126 20.51 -15.48 13.33
CA GLU A 126 19.82 -16.18 12.25
C GLU A 126 18.66 -15.35 11.67
N ARG A 127 18.37 -15.64 10.41
CA ARG A 127 17.25 -15.00 9.71
C ARG A 127 15.93 -15.46 10.32
N PRO A 128 15.07 -14.54 10.78
CA PRO A 128 13.76 -14.93 11.31
C PRO A 128 12.92 -15.57 10.22
N VAL A 129 12.28 -16.68 10.54
CA VAL A 129 11.30 -17.29 9.64
C VAL A 129 10.04 -16.44 9.66
N LEU A 130 9.70 -15.85 8.51
CA LEU A 130 8.47 -15.10 8.30
C LEU A 130 7.49 -15.98 7.54
N LEU A 131 6.31 -16.22 8.10
CA LEU A 131 5.21 -16.87 7.41
C LEU A 131 4.45 -15.88 6.52
N LEU A 132 3.66 -16.40 5.59
CA LEU A 132 2.77 -15.55 4.79
C LEU A 132 1.80 -14.73 5.65
N SER A 133 1.33 -15.28 6.77
CA SER A 133 0.50 -14.57 7.75
C SER A 133 1.20 -13.36 8.39
N ASP A 134 2.54 -13.37 8.46
CA ASP A 134 3.35 -12.25 8.94
C ASP A 134 3.55 -11.15 7.90
N LEU A 135 3.25 -11.40 6.61
CA LEU A 135 3.60 -10.49 5.52
C LEU A 135 3.00 -9.09 5.69
N TYR A 136 1.70 -9.00 6.00
CA TYR A 136 1.07 -7.70 6.20
C TYR A 136 1.51 -7.01 7.50
N PRO A 137 1.50 -7.66 8.68
CA PRO A 137 2.01 -7.06 9.92
C PRO A 137 3.43 -6.50 9.77
N GLU A 138 4.31 -7.27 9.15
CA GLU A 138 5.70 -6.85 8.94
C GLU A 138 5.81 -5.68 7.95
N TYR A 139 5.08 -5.74 6.84
CA TYR A 139 5.02 -4.63 5.89
C TYR A 139 4.53 -3.34 6.54
N ALA A 140 3.45 -3.40 7.35
CA ALA A 140 2.91 -2.23 8.03
C ALA A 140 3.92 -1.63 9.04
N ARG A 141 4.63 -2.50 9.76
CA ARG A 141 5.69 -2.10 10.69
C ARG A 141 6.86 -1.42 9.98
N LEU A 142 7.23 -1.90 8.80
CA LEU A 142 8.36 -1.39 8.01
C LEU A 142 8.04 -0.12 7.20
N THR A 143 6.76 0.24 7.06
CA THR A 143 6.32 1.38 6.22
C THR A 143 5.35 2.34 6.93
N PRO A 144 5.67 2.83 8.15
CA PRO A 144 4.78 3.73 8.90
C PRO A 144 4.54 5.05 8.16
N GLU A 145 5.48 5.46 7.30
CA GLU A 145 5.39 6.66 6.48
C GLU A 145 4.23 6.62 5.48
N LEU A 146 3.81 5.44 5.02
CA LEU A 146 2.69 5.29 4.09
C LEU A 146 1.33 5.61 4.72
N LEU A 147 1.26 5.65 6.03
CA LEU A 147 0.04 5.97 6.78
C LEU A 147 -0.01 7.44 7.21
N ARG A 148 1.11 8.17 7.08
CA ARG A 148 1.19 9.57 7.48
C ARG A 148 0.18 10.43 6.72
N GLY A 149 -0.59 11.23 7.43
CA GLY A 149 -1.61 12.11 6.87
C GLY A 149 -2.89 11.43 6.38
N LYS A 150 -3.08 10.13 6.66
CA LYS A 150 -4.34 9.42 6.40
C LYS A 150 -5.24 9.45 7.63
N ASN A 151 -6.54 9.59 7.40
CA ASN A 151 -7.53 9.42 8.46
C ASN A 151 -7.78 7.92 8.76
N GLU A 152 -8.44 7.62 9.89
CA GLU A 152 -8.71 6.24 10.35
C GLU A 152 -9.42 5.38 9.30
N ARG A 153 -10.39 5.94 8.58
CA ARG A 153 -11.11 5.23 7.52
C ARG A 153 -10.19 4.83 6.38
N GLN A 154 -9.30 5.72 5.96
CA GLN A 154 -8.30 5.44 4.91
C GLN A 154 -7.29 4.41 5.37
N ILE A 155 -6.85 4.48 6.63
CA ILE A 155 -5.96 3.48 7.25
C ILE A 155 -6.65 2.12 7.27
N ARG A 156 -7.92 2.06 7.71
CA ARG A 156 -8.70 0.83 7.74
C ARG A 156 -8.87 0.23 6.33
N GLY A 157 -9.22 1.03 5.33
CA GLY A 157 -9.35 0.57 3.95
C GLY A 157 -8.03 0.06 3.36
N TRP A 158 -6.92 0.78 3.65
CA TRP A 158 -5.58 0.40 3.25
C TRP A 158 -5.16 -0.95 3.86
N ARG A 159 -5.46 -1.17 5.15
CA ARG A 159 -5.21 -2.40 5.88
C ARG A 159 -6.02 -3.57 5.32
N LEU A 160 -7.34 -3.42 5.30
CA LEU A 160 -8.26 -4.49 4.89
C LEU A 160 -7.98 -5.02 3.48
N ALA A 161 -7.59 -4.17 2.55
CA ALA A 161 -7.26 -4.58 1.19
C ALA A 161 -6.03 -5.51 1.14
N ARG A 162 -5.02 -5.24 1.96
CA ARG A 162 -3.78 -6.04 2.04
C ARG A 162 -3.97 -7.33 2.82
N GLU A 163 -4.65 -7.25 3.96
CA GLU A 163 -5.01 -8.43 4.75
C GLU A 163 -5.87 -9.41 3.94
N ARG A 164 -6.80 -8.88 3.14
CA ARG A 164 -7.60 -9.71 2.23
C ARG A 164 -6.72 -10.41 1.19
N ALA A 165 -5.80 -9.69 0.55
CA ALA A 165 -4.90 -10.27 -0.45
C ALA A 165 -4.05 -11.40 0.14
N VAL A 166 -3.48 -11.20 1.34
CA VAL A 166 -2.71 -12.25 2.05
C VAL A 166 -3.60 -13.42 2.42
N ARG A 167 -4.79 -13.18 2.96
CA ARG A 167 -5.75 -14.23 3.33
C ARG A 167 -6.19 -15.06 2.12
N ASN A 168 -6.46 -14.42 0.97
CA ASN A 168 -6.76 -15.11 -0.27
C ASN A 168 -5.57 -15.98 -0.71
N LEU A 169 -4.34 -15.47 -0.63
CA LEU A 169 -3.14 -16.24 -0.98
C LEU A 169 -2.99 -17.47 -0.07
N ILE A 170 -3.07 -17.28 1.24
CA ILE A 170 -2.97 -18.38 2.24
C ILE A 170 -4.06 -19.43 2.01
N SER A 171 -5.29 -19.03 1.66
CA SER A 171 -6.37 -19.99 1.38
C SER A 171 -6.10 -20.88 0.17
N VAL A 172 -5.21 -20.46 -0.74
CA VAL A 172 -4.89 -21.19 -1.98
C VAL A 172 -3.64 -22.05 -1.84
N ILE A 173 -2.57 -21.53 -1.20
CA ILE A 173 -1.28 -22.21 -1.16
C ILE A 173 -0.84 -22.63 0.26
N GLY A 174 -1.67 -22.37 1.28
CA GLY A 174 -1.34 -22.60 2.68
C GLY A 174 -0.47 -21.49 3.28
N ASP A 175 -0.38 -21.47 4.62
CA ASP A 175 0.54 -20.58 5.34
C ASP A 175 1.91 -21.23 5.44
N LYS A 176 2.88 -20.71 4.73
CA LYS A 176 4.25 -21.22 4.65
C LYS A 176 5.27 -20.09 4.77
N PRO A 177 6.55 -20.43 5.03
CA PRO A 177 7.64 -19.44 5.04
C PRO A 177 7.68 -18.61 3.76
N LEU A 178 7.82 -17.30 3.92
CA LEU A 178 7.81 -16.35 2.80
C LEU A 178 8.92 -16.65 1.77
N THR A 179 10.07 -17.13 2.24
CA THR A 179 11.22 -17.54 1.41
C THR A 179 10.99 -18.83 0.63
N GLU A 180 9.99 -19.62 1.02
CA GLU A 180 9.61 -20.88 0.35
C GLU A 180 8.48 -20.69 -0.66
N VAL A 181 7.95 -19.48 -0.80
CA VAL A 181 6.94 -19.17 -1.81
C VAL A 181 7.59 -19.17 -3.19
N THR A 182 7.15 -20.07 -4.04
CA THR A 182 7.73 -20.30 -5.36
C THR A 182 6.95 -19.57 -6.46
N ARG A 183 7.55 -19.52 -7.66
CA ARG A 183 6.83 -19.05 -8.87
C ARG A 183 5.61 -19.92 -9.18
N THR A 184 5.70 -21.23 -8.93
CA THR A 184 4.57 -22.15 -9.11
C THR A 184 3.42 -21.79 -8.18
N ASP A 185 3.67 -21.46 -6.92
CA ASP A 185 2.63 -20.99 -5.98
C ASP A 185 1.95 -19.71 -6.49
N ALA A 186 2.72 -18.78 -7.02
CA ALA A 186 2.19 -17.54 -7.58
C ALA A 186 1.32 -17.78 -8.81
N LEU A 187 1.66 -18.76 -9.66
CA LEU A 187 0.85 -19.17 -10.81
C LEU A 187 -0.44 -19.87 -10.35
N ILE A 188 -0.39 -20.76 -9.38
CA ILE A 188 -1.57 -21.40 -8.77
C ILE A 188 -2.54 -20.33 -8.25
N PHE A 189 -2.03 -19.32 -7.55
CA PHE A 189 -2.86 -18.22 -7.07
C PHE A 189 -3.46 -17.38 -8.20
N ARG A 190 -2.70 -17.15 -9.27
CA ARG A 190 -3.21 -16.47 -10.47
C ARG A 190 -4.32 -17.28 -11.15
N ASP A 191 -4.15 -18.59 -11.28
CA ASP A 191 -5.13 -19.48 -11.91
C ASP A 191 -6.42 -19.56 -11.07
N TRP A 192 -6.32 -19.59 -9.74
CA TRP A 192 -7.46 -19.46 -8.85
C TRP A 192 -8.24 -18.16 -9.10
N TRP A 193 -7.54 -17.03 -9.31
CA TRP A 193 -8.19 -15.78 -9.70
C TRP A 193 -8.80 -15.86 -11.10
N ALA A 194 -8.17 -16.54 -12.07
CA ALA A 194 -8.70 -16.70 -13.42
C ALA A 194 -10.06 -17.40 -13.39
N VAL A 195 -10.19 -18.49 -12.62
CA VAL A 195 -11.46 -19.20 -12.43
C VAL A 195 -12.52 -18.28 -11.81
N ARG A 196 -12.18 -17.56 -10.78
CA ARG A 196 -13.15 -16.65 -10.11
C ARG A 196 -13.58 -15.48 -10.98
N LEU A 197 -12.68 -14.91 -11.77
CA LEU A 197 -13.00 -13.82 -12.70
C LEU A 197 -14.11 -14.26 -13.66
N GLY A 198 -14.03 -15.49 -14.19
CA GLY A 198 -15.06 -16.05 -15.08
C GLY A 198 -16.33 -16.42 -14.35
N ALA A 199 -16.22 -17.16 -13.23
CA ALA A 199 -17.38 -17.68 -12.50
C ALA A 199 -18.25 -16.59 -11.83
N GLU A 200 -17.60 -15.56 -11.28
CA GLU A 200 -18.24 -14.49 -10.53
C GLU A 200 -18.41 -13.20 -11.37
N ASN A 201 -18.06 -13.23 -12.65
CA ASN A 201 -18.09 -12.07 -13.56
C ASN A 201 -17.41 -10.82 -12.97
N LEU A 202 -16.24 -11.02 -12.38
CA LEU A 202 -15.49 -9.94 -11.71
C LEU A 202 -14.59 -9.19 -12.70
N ALA A 203 -14.40 -7.89 -12.45
CA ALA A 203 -13.44 -7.10 -13.23
C ALA A 203 -11.99 -7.58 -12.97
N VAL A 204 -11.20 -7.68 -14.02
CA VAL A 204 -9.77 -8.06 -14.00
C VAL A 204 -8.97 -7.26 -12.96
N ASN A 205 -9.31 -5.98 -12.79
CA ASN A 205 -8.68 -5.11 -11.81
C ASN A 205 -8.85 -5.59 -10.35
N THR A 206 -9.88 -6.41 -10.06
CA THR A 206 -10.08 -7.01 -8.72
C THR A 206 -8.98 -8.00 -8.39
N ALA A 207 -8.64 -8.89 -9.32
CA ALA A 207 -7.53 -9.84 -9.18
C ALA A 207 -6.18 -9.12 -9.16
N ASN A 208 -5.99 -8.17 -10.09
CA ASN A 208 -4.75 -7.41 -10.19
C ASN A 208 -4.43 -6.62 -8.91
N ARG A 209 -5.43 -6.13 -8.17
CA ARG A 209 -5.21 -5.47 -6.88
C ARG A 209 -4.57 -6.40 -5.85
N ASP A 210 -5.02 -7.65 -5.75
CA ASP A 210 -4.42 -8.60 -4.81
C ASP A 210 -2.98 -8.94 -5.23
N LEU A 211 -2.74 -9.18 -6.53
CA LEU A 211 -1.39 -9.43 -7.06
C LEU A 211 -0.44 -8.24 -6.80
N ILE A 212 -0.89 -7.00 -7.03
CA ILE A 212 -0.13 -5.78 -6.75
C ILE A 212 0.19 -5.65 -5.26
N HIS A 213 -0.78 -5.90 -4.39
CA HIS A 213 -0.57 -5.81 -2.94
C HIS A 213 0.45 -6.84 -2.46
N ILE A 214 0.31 -8.11 -2.86
CA ILE A 214 1.25 -9.18 -2.49
C ILE A 214 2.66 -8.86 -3.02
N LYS A 215 2.78 -8.59 -4.33
CA LYS A 215 4.06 -8.22 -4.96
C LYS A 215 4.74 -7.06 -4.24
N GLY A 216 3.97 -5.99 -3.94
CA GLY A 216 4.49 -4.80 -3.30
C GLY A 216 4.95 -5.05 -1.86
N MET A 217 4.17 -5.81 -1.09
CA MET A 217 4.53 -6.16 0.30
C MET A 217 5.77 -7.05 0.35
N ILE A 218 5.82 -8.10 -0.47
CA ILE A 218 6.99 -9.00 -0.56
C ILE A 218 8.24 -8.18 -0.91
N ARG A 219 8.18 -7.31 -1.93
CA ARG A 219 9.33 -6.49 -2.33
C ARG A 219 9.87 -5.65 -1.18
N VAL A 220 8.99 -4.95 -0.46
CA VAL A 220 9.42 -4.08 0.65
C VAL A 220 9.99 -4.86 1.81
N VAL A 221 9.36 -5.99 2.17
CA VAL A 221 9.84 -6.86 3.25
C VAL A 221 11.20 -7.45 2.89
N ASP A 222 11.37 -7.94 1.67
CA ASP A 222 12.66 -8.44 1.18
C ASP A 222 13.76 -7.37 1.19
N GLU A 223 13.48 -6.18 0.63
CA GLU A 223 14.43 -5.06 0.58
C GLU A 223 14.86 -4.58 1.98
N LYS A 224 13.90 -4.48 2.90
CA LYS A 224 14.17 -3.94 4.26
C LYS A 224 14.85 -4.97 5.17
N LEU A 225 14.53 -6.26 5.00
CA LEU A 225 15.08 -7.33 5.84
C LEU A 225 16.28 -8.04 5.20
N GLY A 226 16.57 -7.77 3.93
CA GLY A 226 17.69 -8.41 3.22
C GLY A 226 17.49 -9.93 3.07
N LEU A 227 16.27 -10.36 2.75
CA LEU A 227 15.95 -11.79 2.63
C LEU A 227 16.60 -12.41 1.39
N GLY A 228 16.78 -11.63 0.32
CA GLY A 228 17.57 -11.97 -0.86
C GLY A 228 16.94 -13.01 -1.77
N PHE A 229 15.59 -13.10 -1.84
CA PHE A 229 14.92 -14.01 -2.75
C PHE A 229 14.23 -13.26 -3.91
N LYS A 230 14.11 -13.94 -5.04
CA LYS A 230 13.41 -13.40 -6.21
C LYS A 230 11.91 -13.36 -5.95
N ASN A 231 11.29 -12.17 -6.08
CA ASN A 231 9.85 -12.02 -5.88
C ASN A 231 9.05 -12.90 -6.84
N PRO A 232 8.31 -13.92 -6.35
CA PRO A 232 7.60 -14.86 -7.21
C PRO A 232 6.41 -14.23 -7.97
N PHE A 233 5.92 -13.07 -7.52
CA PHE A 233 4.83 -12.33 -8.14
C PHE A 233 5.31 -11.25 -9.13
N ALA A 234 6.59 -11.23 -9.50
CA ALA A 234 7.08 -10.32 -10.54
C ALA A 234 6.37 -10.62 -11.87
N ASP A 235 5.93 -9.55 -12.56
CA ASP A 235 5.30 -9.60 -13.90
C ASP A 235 4.12 -10.59 -14.02
N LEU A 236 3.38 -10.73 -12.92
CA LEU A 236 2.23 -11.63 -12.84
C LEU A 236 0.93 -10.81 -12.74
N MET A 237 0.46 -10.30 -13.87
CA MET A 237 -0.76 -9.51 -13.97
C MET A 237 -1.67 -10.08 -15.05
N PHE A 238 -2.98 -9.93 -14.86
CA PHE A 238 -3.94 -10.14 -15.95
C PHE A 238 -3.91 -8.92 -16.87
N ARG A 239 -3.90 -9.16 -18.16
CA ARG A 239 -4.09 -8.10 -19.17
C ARG A 239 -5.59 -7.89 -19.35
N GLU A 240 -6.01 -6.65 -19.47
CA GLU A 240 -7.34 -6.34 -19.97
C GLU A 240 -7.35 -6.69 -21.46
N THR A 241 -8.09 -7.72 -21.84
CA THR A 241 -8.41 -8.00 -23.23
C THR A 241 -9.60 -7.14 -23.65
N ASP A 242 -9.56 -6.55 -24.83
CA ASP A 242 -10.69 -5.79 -25.38
C ASP A 242 -11.94 -6.69 -25.39
N GLY A 243 -12.96 -6.29 -24.62
CA GLY A 243 -14.19 -7.05 -24.45
C GLY A 243 -14.45 -7.63 -23.04
N MET A 244 -13.43 -7.83 -22.20
CA MET A 244 -13.64 -8.12 -20.78
C MET A 244 -13.65 -6.81 -19.97
N GLY A 245 -14.86 -6.24 -19.87
CA GLY A 245 -15.27 -5.33 -18.83
C GLY A 245 -14.26 -4.24 -18.42
N LYS A 246 -13.92 -3.30 -19.30
CA LYS A 246 -13.88 -1.93 -18.82
C LYS A 246 -15.30 -1.62 -18.35
N ASN A 247 -15.57 -1.77 -17.05
CA ASN A 247 -16.59 -0.95 -16.43
C ASN A 247 -16.10 0.51 -16.52
N ARG A 248 -16.12 1.08 -17.73
CA ARG A 248 -16.30 2.52 -17.86
C ARG A 248 -17.62 2.75 -17.14
N GLY A 249 -17.54 3.43 -15.97
CA GLY A 249 -18.75 3.71 -15.22
C GLY A 249 -19.76 4.26 -16.23
N GLU A 250 -20.89 3.59 -16.37
CA GLU A 250 -21.91 4.05 -17.28
C GLU A 250 -22.35 5.44 -16.84
N THR A 251 -22.55 6.31 -17.81
CA THR A 251 -23.11 7.64 -17.61
C THR A 251 -24.62 7.52 -17.41
N VAL A 252 -25.27 8.59 -17.01
CA VAL A 252 -26.73 8.75 -16.97
C VAL A 252 -27.11 9.90 -17.90
N SER A 253 -28.29 9.82 -18.51
CA SER A 253 -28.77 10.87 -19.43
C SER A 253 -29.12 12.16 -18.68
N THR A 254 -29.03 13.29 -19.36
CA THR A 254 -29.41 14.59 -18.79
C THR A 254 -30.92 14.64 -18.48
N ASP A 255 -31.75 14.04 -19.32
CA ASP A 255 -33.19 13.99 -19.12
C ASP A 255 -33.55 13.14 -17.91
N TRP A 256 -32.85 12.01 -17.71
CA TRP A 256 -33.00 11.20 -16.50
C TRP A 256 -32.60 11.99 -15.24
N ILE A 257 -31.47 12.73 -15.26
CA ILE A 257 -31.06 13.59 -14.13
C ILE A 257 -32.16 14.58 -13.81
N ARG A 258 -32.70 15.27 -14.83
CA ARG A 258 -33.72 16.30 -14.68
C ARG A 258 -35.03 15.72 -14.11
N GLY A 259 -35.49 14.60 -14.63
CA GLY A 259 -36.75 13.98 -14.21
C GLY A 259 -36.65 13.20 -12.90
N THR A 260 -35.59 12.39 -12.74
CA THR A 260 -35.47 11.42 -11.64
C THR A 260 -34.80 11.98 -10.39
N LEU A 261 -33.84 12.87 -10.55
CA LEU A 261 -33.07 13.40 -9.42
C LEU A 261 -33.47 14.80 -8.99
N LEU A 262 -33.82 15.68 -9.93
CA LEU A 262 -34.08 17.09 -9.68
C LEU A 262 -35.56 17.47 -9.90
N GLY A 263 -36.37 16.58 -10.44
CA GLY A 263 -37.78 16.81 -10.69
C GLY A 263 -38.62 16.98 -9.40
N PRO A 264 -39.83 17.55 -9.51
CA PRO A 264 -40.74 17.65 -8.38
C PRO A 264 -41.01 16.29 -7.72
N GLY A 265 -40.84 16.21 -6.40
CA GLY A 265 -41.00 14.94 -5.66
C GLY A 265 -39.88 13.91 -5.86
N ALA A 266 -38.85 14.24 -6.67
CA ALA A 266 -37.69 13.37 -6.85
C ALA A 266 -37.04 13.06 -5.50
N LEU A 267 -36.61 11.80 -5.34
CA LEU A 267 -35.96 11.29 -4.14
C LEU A 267 -36.74 11.58 -2.82
N SER A 268 -38.09 11.62 -2.88
CA SER A 268 -38.93 11.97 -1.72
C SER A 268 -38.75 11.01 -0.52
N GLY A 269 -38.37 9.76 -0.75
CA GLY A 269 -38.03 8.79 0.30
C GLY A 269 -36.64 8.93 0.89
N VAL A 270 -35.85 9.88 0.40
CA VAL A 270 -34.50 10.17 0.91
C VAL A 270 -34.54 11.44 1.77
N ASN A 271 -33.74 11.51 2.85
CA ASN A 271 -33.69 12.69 3.70
C ASN A 271 -33.17 13.92 2.93
N GLU A 272 -33.53 15.10 3.42
CA GLU A 272 -33.25 16.37 2.78
C GLU A 272 -31.75 16.63 2.53
N GLU A 273 -30.91 16.36 3.55
CA GLU A 273 -29.45 16.53 3.39
C GLU A 273 -28.92 15.69 2.22
N ALA A 274 -29.38 14.44 2.10
CA ALA A 274 -28.97 13.58 0.99
C ALA A 274 -29.43 14.10 -0.37
N ARG A 275 -30.64 14.68 -0.48
CA ARG A 275 -31.12 15.32 -1.71
C ARG A 275 -30.25 16.51 -2.10
N CYS A 276 -29.93 17.37 -1.13
CA CYS A 276 -29.04 18.50 -1.35
C CYS A 276 -27.64 18.05 -1.83
N LEU A 277 -27.07 16.99 -1.21
CA LEU A 277 -25.76 16.46 -1.62
C LEU A 277 -25.82 15.89 -3.05
N VAL A 278 -26.91 15.23 -3.44
CA VAL A 278 -27.09 14.75 -4.82
C VAL A 278 -27.15 15.91 -5.81
N ALA A 279 -27.90 16.97 -5.52
CA ALA A 279 -28.00 18.15 -6.36
C ALA A 279 -26.62 18.82 -6.56
N ILE A 280 -25.84 18.96 -5.49
CA ILE A 280 -24.46 19.46 -5.57
C ILE A 280 -23.58 18.55 -6.44
N LEU A 281 -23.68 17.22 -6.31
CA LEU A 281 -22.92 16.29 -7.14
C LEU A 281 -23.26 16.40 -8.62
N VAL A 282 -24.54 16.58 -8.95
CA VAL A 282 -25.02 16.74 -10.33
C VAL A 282 -24.34 17.94 -11.01
N GLU A 283 -24.33 19.11 -10.36
CA GLU A 283 -23.90 20.35 -10.99
C GLU A 283 -22.40 20.64 -10.83
N THR A 284 -21.70 19.91 -9.97
CA THR A 284 -20.27 20.14 -9.73
C THR A 284 -19.36 19.04 -10.27
N GLY A 285 -19.91 17.85 -10.55
CA GLY A 285 -19.13 16.66 -10.91
C GLY A 285 -18.12 16.25 -9.83
N ALA A 286 -18.20 16.79 -8.61
CA ALA A 286 -17.30 16.46 -7.51
C ALA A 286 -17.42 14.99 -7.09
N ARG A 287 -16.42 14.46 -6.39
CA ARG A 287 -16.51 13.12 -5.81
C ARG A 287 -17.41 13.13 -4.58
N PRO A 288 -18.22 12.08 -4.33
CA PRO A 288 -19.07 12.02 -3.14
C PRO A 288 -18.32 12.31 -1.83
N GLY A 289 -17.08 11.83 -1.69
CA GLY A 289 -16.26 12.10 -0.52
C GLY A 289 -15.78 13.56 -0.41
N GLU A 290 -15.70 14.27 -1.50
CA GLU A 290 -15.38 15.71 -1.52
C GLU A 290 -16.56 16.50 -0.99
N ILE A 291 -17.77 16.16 -1.39
CA ILE A 291 -19.00 16.84 -0.96
C ILE A 291 -19.36 16.49 0.49
N CYS A 292 -19.38 15.22 0.87
CA CYS A 292 -19.61 14.81 2.28
C CYS A 292 -18.57 15.35 3.28
N GLY A 293 -17.46 15.87 2.80
CA GLY A 293 -16.41 16.47 3.62
C GLY A 293 -16.40 18.01 3.60
N LEU A 294 -17.40 18.67 3.02
CA LEU A 294 -17.50 20.13 3.08
C LEU A 294 -17.84 20.57 4.51
N GLU A 295 -17.11 21.57 4.97
CA GLU A 295 -17.44 22.31 6.18
C GLU A 295 -18.21 23.61 5.78
N PRO A 296 -18.96 24.24 6.69
CA PRO A 296 -19.66 25.48 6.38
C PRO A 296 -18.75 26.55 5.75
N GLU A 297 -17.52 26.67 6.20
CA GLU A 297 -16.52 27.63 5.72
C GLU A 297 -16.00 27.30 4.31
N ASP A 298 -16.22 26.07 3.83
CA ASP A 298 -15.92 25.66 2.46
C ASP A 298 -17.00 26.09 1.46
N ILE A 299 -18.18 26.54 1.92
CA ILE A 299 -19.34 26.94 1.10
C ILE A 299 -19.47 28.48 1.14
N LEU A 300 -19.07 29.13 0.08
CA LEU A 300 -19.09 30.58 -0.02
C LEU A 300 -20.24 31.03 -0.97
N LEU A 301 -21.30 31.54 -0.39
CA LEU A 301 -22.48 31.98 -1.13
C LEU A 301 -22.48 33.50 -1.40
N GLU A 302 -21.73 34.24 -0.61
CA GLU A 302 -21.56 35.66 -0.76
C GLU A 302 -20.45 36.00 -1.75
N GLY A 303 -20.59 37.12 -2.45
CA GLY A 303 -19.63 37.57 -3.43
C GLY A 303 -20.09 37.39 -4.88
N PRO A 304 -19.24 37.76 -5.86
CA PRO A 304 -19.61 37.80 -7.28
C PRO A 304 -19.85 36.42 -7.90
N VAL A 305 -19.26 35.33 -7.34
CA VAL A 305 -19.42 33.96 -7.80
C VAL A 305 -19.58 33.06 -6.61
N PRO A 306 -20.78 32.56 -6.29
CA PRO A 306 -20.98 31.53 -5.29
C PRO A 306 -20.19 30.26 -5.66
N HIS A 307 -19.49 29.68 -4.69
CA HIS A 307 -18.64 28.51 -4.97
C HIS A 307 -18.36 27.65 -3.74
N ILE A 308 -17.94 26.42 -3.96
CA ILE A 308 -17.38 25.54 -2.92
C ILE A 308 -15.87 25.43 -3.07
N LYS A 309 -15.18 25.28 -1.93
CA LYS A 309 -13.73 25.02 -1.85
C LYS A 309 -13.45 23.58 -1.50
N ILE A 310 -12.82 22.85 -2.41
CA ILE A 310 -12.33 21.51 -2.14
C ILE A 310 -10.91 21.59 -1.58
N ARG A 311 -10.77 21.42 -0.25
CA ARG A 311 -9.52 21.51 0.51
C ARG A 311 -9.40 20.31 1.47
N PRO A 312 -8.20 19.92 1.90
CA PRO A 312 -8.07 18.97 3.01
C PRO A 312 -8.55 19.61 4.31
N ASN A 313 -9.27 18.85 5.11
CA ASN A 313 -9.71 19.23 6.46
C ASN A 313 -9.70 18.02 7.39
N ALA A 314 -10.21 18.14 8.62
CA ALA A 314 -10.18 17.10 9.64
C ALA A 314 -10.89 15.80 9.21
N VAL A 315 -11.94 15.87 8.36
CA VAL A 315 -12.73 14.72 7.93
C VAL A 315 -12.45 14.31 6.48
N ARG A 316 -11.78 15.15 5.71
CA ARG A 316 -11.50 14.93 4.28
C ARG A 316 -10.02 15.06 3.97
N ALA A 317 -9.38 13.93 3.65
CA ALA A 317 -8.13 13.95 2.92
C ALA A 317 -8.39 14.05 1.41
N ILE A 318 -7.55 14.74 0.68
CA ILE A 318 -7.64 14.82 -0.78
C ILE A 318 -6.66 13.84 -1.43
N LYS A 319 -7.09 13.25 -2.56
CA LYS A 319 -6.33 12.19 -3.23
C LYS A 319 -5.02 12.70 -3.85
N THR A 320 -5.02 13.90 -4.40
CA THR A 320 -3.88 14.53 -5.09
C THR A 320 -3.88 16.03 -4.87
N SER A 321 -2.75 16.70 -5.10
CA SER A 321 -2.68 18.17 -5.05
C SER A 321 -3.65 18.86 -6.03
N GLN A 322 -3.90 18.24 -7.19
CA GLN A 322 -4.85 18.73 -8.21
C GLN A 322 -6.31 18.65 -7.76
N SER A 323 -6.60 17.83 -6.74
CA SER A 323 -7.95 17.81 -6.15
C SER A 323 -8.32 19.11 -5.43
N ARG A 324 -7.34 19.95 -5.03
CA ARG A 324 -7.58 21.27 -4.47
C ARG A 324 -8.12 22.19 -5.57
N ARG A 325 -9.35 22.67 -5.42
CA ARG A 325 -9.99 23.52 -6.41
C ARG A 325 -11.20 24.23 -5.84
N ASP A 326 -11.58 25.30 -6.51
CA ASP A 326 -12.82 26.02 -6.27
C ASP A 326 -13.77 25.72 -7.43
N ILE A 327 -15.01 25.36 -7.11
CA ILE A 327 -16.05 25.00 -8.07
C ILE A 327 -17.23 25.96 -7.89
N PRO A 328 -17.58 26.77 -8.90
CA PRO A 328 -18.77 27.59 -8.85
C PRO A 328 -20.05 26.79 -8.64
N LEU A 329 -21.00 27.34 -7.95
CA LEU A 329 -22.33 26.79 -7.73
C LEU A 329 -23.32 27.42 -8.68
N VAL A 330 -24.01 26.61 -9.48
CA VAL A 330 -25.04 27.00 -10.43
C VAL A 330 -26.29 26.14 -10.22
N GLY A 331 -27.44 26.58 -10.75
CA GLY A 331 -28.68 25.78 -10.76
C GLY A 331 -29.03 25.17 -9.41
N ALA A 332 -29.44 23.91 -9.44
CA ALA A 332 -29.88 23.16 -8.25
C ALA A 332 -28.78 23.06 -7.15
N ALA A 333 -27.52 23.13 -7.50
CA ALA A 333 -26.44 23.08 -6.50
C ALA A 333 -26.39 24.36 -5.64
N LEU A 334 -26.73 25.52 -6.20
CA LEU A 334 -26.73 26.77 -5.46
C LEU A 334 -27.84 26.77 -4.38
N GLU A 335 -29.04 26.33 -4.73
CA GLU A 335 -30.15 26.19 -3.78
C GLU A 335 -29.87 25.15 -2.70
N ALA A 336 -29.36 24.00 -3.12
CA ALA A 336 -28.96 22.95 -2.18
C ALA A 336 -27.88 23.40 -1.19
N ALA A 337 -26.90 24.18 -1.64
CA ALA A 337 -25.85 24.72 -0.78
C ALA A 337 -26.42 25.77 0.23
N ARG A 338 -27.38 26.60 -0.18
CA ARG A 338 -28.10 27.52 0.73
C ARG A 338 -28.82 26.75 1.83
N GLN A 339 -29.54 25.69 1.45
CA GLN A 339 -30.28 24.85 2.38
C GLN A 339 -29.35 24.13 3.38
N ILE A 340 -28.22 23.61 2.92
CA ILE A 340 -27.21 23.00 3.79
C ILE A 340 -26.69 24.01 4.82
N LEU A 341 -26.37 25.24 4.42
CA LEU A 341 -25.90 26.26 5.37
C LEU A 341 -27.00 26.70 6.34
N GLN A 342 -28.25 26.86 5.90
CA GLN A 342 -29.38 27.15 6.77
C GLN A 342 -29.59 26.09 7.84
N ASN A 343 -29.30 24.81 7.52
CA ASN A 343 -29.37 23.69 8.44
C ASN A 343 -28.09 23.48 9.27
N GLY A 344 -27.16 24.45 9.27
CA GLY A 344 -25.92 24.42 10.05
C GLY A 344 -24.81 23.54 9.45
N GLY A 345 -24.85 23.30 8.13
CA GLY A 345 -23.86 22.48 7.42
C GLY A 345 -24.28 21.02 7.29
N ILE A 346 -23.36 20.19 6.81
CA ILE A 346 -23.58 18.75 6.66
C ILE A 346 -23.45 18.07 8.02
N GLN A 347 -24.52 17.45 8.50
CA GLN A 347 -24.59 16.84 9.83
C GLN A 347 -24.55 15.33 9.77
N ARG A 348 -25.49 14.71 9.06
CA ARG A 348 -25.70 13.26 9.00
C ARG A 348 -24.57 12.55 8.25
N TYR A 349 -24.20 13.09 7.08
CA TYR A 349 -23.23 12.48 6.17
C TYR A 349 -21.83 13.11 6.24
N ARG A 350 -21.57 14.00 7.18
CA ARG A 350 -20.27 14.61 7.38
C ARG A 350 -19.18 13.55 7.55
N GLY A 351 -18.25 13.46 6.59
CA GLY A 351 -17.20 12.46 6.56
C GLY A 351 -17.65 10.99 6.35
N LYS A 352 -18.94 10.74 6.20
CA LYS A 352 -19.54 9.40 6.08
C LYS A 352 -19.94 9.06 4.63
N THR A 353 -19.00 9.20 3.69
CA THR A 353 -19.25 8.99 2.26
C THR A 353 -19.88 7.64 1.94
N ASP A 354 -19.42 6.54 2.59
CA ASP A 354 -19.96 5.19 2.33
C ASP A 354 -21.42 5.08 2.74
N SER A 355 -21.79 5.66 3.88
CA SER A 355 -23.18 5.69 4.35
C SER A 355 -24.07 6.47 3.37
N PHE A 356 -23.60 7.63 2.88
CA PHE A 356 -24.30 8.41 1.89
C PHE A 356 -24.48 7.67 0.56
N THR A 357 -23.38 7.18 -0.02
CA THR A 357 -23.43 6.50 -1.31
C THR A 357 -24.21 5.20 -1.26
N THR A 358 -24.09 4.45 -0.14
CA THR A 358 -24.87 3.23 0.06
C THR A 358 -26.36 3.54 0.18
N ALA A 359 -26.74 4.56 0.95
CA ALA A 359 -28.14 4.95 1.12
C ALA A 359 -28.78 5.35 -0.22
N ILE A 360 -28.10 6.19 -1.01
CA ILE A 360 -28.62 6.62 -2.31
C ILE A 360 -28.67 5.45 -3.30
N ASN A 361 -27.59 4.70 -3.46
CA ASN A 361 -27.57 3.56 -4.38
C ASN A 361 -28.61 2.51 -4.01
N LYS A 362 -28.80 2.23 -2.71
CA LYS A 362 -29.84 1.32 -2.22
C LYS A 362 -31.22 1.83 -2.62
N TYR A 363 -31.54 3.09 -2.30
CA TYR A 363 -32.83 3.69 -2.66
C TYR A 363 -33.08 3.62 -4.16
N MET A 364 -32.10 4.02 -4.97
CA MET A 364 -32.22 4.01 -6.44
C MET A 364 -32.47 2.60 -7.00
N ASN A 365 -31.78 1.59 -6.46
CA ASN A 365 -31.97 0.20 -6.87
C ASN A 365 -33.33 -0.37 -6.42
N GLU A 366 -33.74 -0.12 -5.17
CA GLU A 366 -35.01 -0.61 -4.63
C GLU A 366 -36.22 -0.04 -5.36
N HIS A 367 -36.10 1.17 -5.91
CA HIS A 367 -37.18 1.83 -6.66
C HIS A 367 -37.00 1.72 -8.19
N ASN A 368 -35.98 0.94 -8.65
CA ASN A 368 -35.66 0.75 -10.08
C ASN A 368 -35.49 2.10 -10.83
N LEU A 369 -34.82 3.07 -10.19
CA LEU A 369 -34.67 4.40 -10.73
C LEU A 369 -33.47 4.56 -11.66
N PHE A 370 -32.47 3.68 -11.62
CA PHE A 370 -31.36 3.70 -12.58
C PHE A 370 -31.79 3.22 -13.96
N GLU A 371 -31.24 3.82 -15.01
CA GLU A 371 -31.52 3.43 -16.42
C GLU A 371 -30.94 2.03 -16.71
N THR A 372 -29.83 1.65 -16.05
CA THR A 372 -29.21 0.33 -16.17
C THR A 372 -28.74 -0.20 -14.81
N LYS A 373 -28.52 -1.52 -14.71
CA LYS A 373 -28.05 -2.17 -13.46
C LYS A 373 -26.60 -1.86 -13.09
N THR A 374 -25.82 -1.31 -14.00
CA THR A 374 -24.40 -1.01 -13.82
C THR A 374 -24.17 0.43 -13.39
N GLN A 375 -25.18 1.27 -13.44
CA GLN A 375 -25.15 2.64 -12.97
C GLN A 375 -25.11 2.74 -11.42
N SER A 376 -24.58 3.82 -10.94
CA SER A 376 -24.49 4.16 -9.52
C SER A 376 -24.46 5.67 -9.35
N LEU A 377 -24.52 6.15 -8.11
CA LEU A 377 -24.35 7.58 -7.81
C LEU A 377 -23.07 8.18 -8.45
N TYR A 378 -22.02 7.37 -8.61
CA TYR A 378 -20.79 7.82 -9.26
C TYR A 378 -20.97 8.12 -10.76
N SER A 379 -22.00 7.58 -11.40
CA SER A 379 -22.37 7.82 -12.80
C SER A 379 -22.69 9.30 -13.08
N LEU A 380 -23.13 10.05 -12.06
CA LEU A 380 -23.32 11.49 -12.15
C LEU A 380 -22.05 12.26 -12.52
N ARG A 381 -20.91 11.78 -12.03
CA ARG A 381 -19.63 12.39 -12.36
C ARG A 381 -19.21 12.11 -13.81
N HIS A 382 -19.58 10.96 -14.36
CA HIS A 382 -19.39 10.68 -15.79
C HIS A 382 -20.31 11.54 -16.63
N ALA A 383 -21.59 11.63 -16.26
CA ALA A 383 -22.56 12.51 -16.92
C ALA A 383 -22.14 13.99 -16.89
N PHE A 384 -21.53 14.46 -15.81
CA PHE A 384 -20.98 15.80 -15.74
C PHE A 384 -19.85 16.03 -16.77
N GLN A 385 -18.96 15.05 -16.93
CA GLN A 385 -17.90 15.11 -17.95
C GLN A 385 -18.49 15.13 -19.36
N ASP A 386 -19.48 14.27 -19.62
CA ASP A 386 -20.14 14.20 -20.93
C ASP A 386 -20.86 15.51 -21.28
N ARG A 387 -21.52 16.15 -20.30
CA ARG A 387 -22.13 17.47 -20.48
C ARG A 387 -21.11 18.56 -20.82
N LEU A 388 -19.91 18.54 -20.19
CA LEU A 388 -18.83 19.47 -20.55
C LEU A 388 -18.31 19.23 -21.97
N ILE A 389 -18.19 17.97 -22.38
CA ILE A 389 -17.80 17.60 -23.75
C ILE A 389 -18.85 18.07 -24.76
N ALA A 390 -20.14 17.87 -24.46
CA ALA A 390 -21.26 18.25 -25.33
C ALA A 390 -21.35 19.76 -25.64
N VAL A 391 -20.76 20.61 -24.82
CA VAL A 391 -20.68 22.07 -25.05
C VAL A 391 -19.28 22.53 -25.48
N ASP A 392 -18.41 21.62 -25.91
CA ASP A 392 -17.02 21.88 -26.32
C ASP A 392 -16.19 22.61 -25.25
N ALA A 393 -16.40 22.28 -23.98
CA ALA A 393 -15.61 22.89 -22.90
C ALA A 393 -14.12 22.52 -23.06
N PRO A 394 -13.20 23.51 -22.96
CA PRO A 394 -11.79 23.24 -23.07
C PRO A 394 -11.32 22.15 -22.09
N ASP A 395 -10.50 21.21 -22.52
CA ASP A 395 -9.96 20.10 -21.69
C ASP A 395 -9.40 20.59 -20.35
N ARG A 396 -8.75 21.76 -20.36
CA ARG A 396 -8.20 22.36 -19.15
C ARG A 396 -9.29 22.78 -18.16
N ILE A 397 -10.38 23.35 -18.64
CA ILE A 397 -11.54 23.74 -17.80
C ILE A 397 -12.17 22.48 -17.20
N ALA A 398 -12.41 21.46 -18.02
CA ALA A 398 -12.94 20.16 -17.57
C ALA A 398 -12.01 19.51 -16.52
N ALA A 399 -10.71 19.51 -16.76
CA ALA A 399 -9.73 18.96 -15.81
C ALA A 399 -9.69 19.74 -14.48
N GLU A 400 -9.74 21.09 -14.53
CA GLU A 400 -9.75 21.93 -13.34
C GLU A 400 -11.04 21.76 -12.52
N LEU A 401 -12.22 21.71 -13.16
CA LEU A 401 -13.50 21.45 -12.49
C LEU A 401 -13.56 20.07 -11.87
N MET A 402 -13.12 19.04 -12.58
CA MET A 402 -13.14 17.66 -12.11
C MET A 402 -11.99 17.32 -11.15
N GLY A 403 -10.95 18.15 -11.03
CA GLY A 403 -9.75 17.83 -10.24
C GLY A 403 -8.97 16.65 -10.82
N HIS A 404 -8.81 16.63 -12.14
CA HIS A 404 -7.97 15.70 -12.88
C HIS A 404 -6.58 16.30 -13.13
N THR A 405 -5.59 15.42 -13.30
CA THR A 405 -4.26 15.86 -13.73
C THR A 405 -4.32 16.29 -15.20
N PHE A 406 -3.85 17.50 -15.46
CA PHE A 406 -3.67 17.99 -16.82
C PHE A 406 -2.21 17.87 -17.21
N HIS A 407 -1.91 17.05 -18.22
CA HIS A 407 -0.53 16.64 -18.54
C HIS A 407 0.29 17.69 -19.31
N ARG A 408 -0.29 18.83 -19.68
CA ARG A 408 0.48 19.92 -20.33
C ARG A 408 1.07 20.87 -19.26
N PRO A 409 2.20 21.53 -19.56
CA PRO A 409 2.79 22.52 -18.66
C PRO A 409 1.77 23.59 -18.25
N ARG A 410 1.78 23.94 -16.97
CA ARG A 410 0.88 24.96 -16.43
C ARG A 410 1.51 26.34 -16.57
N TYR A 411 1.04 27.13 -17.53
CA TYR A 411 1.39 28.52 -17.65
C TYR A 411 0.23 29.38 -17.10
N GLY A 412 0.55 30.30 -16.18
CA GLY A 412 -0.42 31.21 -15.56
C GLY A 412 -1.26 30.61 -14.43
N ALA A 413 -2.16 31.43 -13.88
CA ALA A 413 -2.95 31.13 -12.68
C ALA A 413 -4.10 30.11 -12.89
N GLY A 414 -4.45 29.75 -14.12
CA GLY A 414 -5.60 28.93 -14.46
C GLY A 414 -6.86 29.72 -14.74
N ALA A 415 -8.00 29.05 -14.88
CA ALA A 415 -9.28 29.70 -15.14
C ALA A 415 -9.82 30.42 -13.90
N THR A 416 -10.37 31.65 -14.07
CA THR A 416 -11.04 32.37 -13.00
C THR A 416 -12.34 31.67 -12.59
N LEU A 417 -12.86 31.94 -11.39
CA LEU A 417 -14.17 31.45 -10.97
C LEU A 417 -15.28 31.84 -11.93
N LYS A 418 -15.28 33.11 -12.40
CA LYS A 418 -16.25 33.60 -13.37
C LYS A 418 -16.20 32.78 -14.67
N HIS A 419 -15.02 32.58 -15.22
CA HIS A 419 -14.84 31.75 -16.43
C HIS A 419 -15.33 30.33 -16.26
N LYS A 420 -15.08 29.72 -15.10
CA LYS A 420 -15.61 28.38 -14.76
C LYS A 420 -17.14 28.40 -14.63
N GLN A 421 -17.70 29.42 -14.04
CA GLN A 421 -19.15 29.61 -13.91
C GLN A 421 -19.83 29.66 -15.28
N GLU A 422 -19.29 30.41 -16.22
CA GLU A 422 -19.82 30.53 -17.59
C GLU A 422 -19.95 29.18 -18.30
N TRP A 423 -19.00 28.28 -18.05
CA TRP A 423 -19.08 26.90 -18.58
C TRP A 423 -20.10 26.05 -17.82
N LEU A 424 -20.18 26.19 -16.50
CA LEU A 424 -21.17 25.45 -15.69
C LEU A 424 -22.60 25.87 -16.01
N GLU A 425 -22.85 27.14 -16.26
CA GLU A 425 -24.17 27.65 -16.68
C GLU A 425 -24.66 27.06 -17.99
N LYS A 426 -23.74 26.76 -18.93
CA LYS A 426 -24.10 26.08 -20.18
C LYS A 426 -24.54 24.64 -20.00
N ILE A 427 -24.14 23.97 -18.92
CA ILE A 427 -24.40 22.57 -18.66
C ILE A 427 -25.31 22.33 -17.45
N ALA A 428 -25.80 23.40 -16.82
CA ALA A 428 -26.71 23.33 -15.69
C ALA A 428 -27.98 22.54 -16.07
N VAL A 429 -28.47 21.70 -15.16
CA VAL A 429 -29.63 20.85 -15.39
C VAL A 429 -30.87 21.33 -14.62
N GLY A 430 -30.68 22.04 -13.51
CA GLY A 430 -31.73 22.52 -12.63
C GLY A 430 -31.69 24.01 -12.35
#